data_89aed379012b5d70961664322020abbc
#
_entry.id   89aed379012b5d70961664322020abbc
#
_cell.length_a   1.000
_cell.length_b   1.000
_cell.length_c   1.000
_cell.angle_alpha   90.00
_cell.angle_beta   90.00
_cell.angle_gamma   90.00
#
_symmetry.space_group_name_H-M   'P 1'
#
loop_
_entity.id
_entity.type
_entity.pdbx_description
1 polymer ?
#
loop_
_entity_poly.entity_id
_entity_poly.type
_entity_poly.pdbx_seq_one_letter_code
_entity_poly.pdbx_strand_id
1 'polypeptide(L)'
;MKFFFEDRVSIRRNYSSFGISIHDNISYQAHWHPEFELAYVEAGSLWVGINNNRQKLAAGDLAISVSGDIHFYDSTDLDSRIILLIFKPEFFGLAADWPDTRQFAASFFKKHEVHDQIRTALYSLLDENQNKHDYYELFIRAKVIELCAALLRFLPSYPGVKEHKNSVSNLELLQEVLMYIENNFSEEITLEMLSKRFKVDPFNLSKAFNSVTGKNLRTYINTLRVAKAQSLIQTTNQPIINIAFECGFNSIRSFNRANKRLTGQSPSATRSEVSQKQQK
;
A
#
# COMPACT_ATOMS: atom_id res chain seq x y z
N MET A 1 11.89 3.74 12.42
CA MET A 1 11.06 3.51 11.22
C MET A 1 10.85 2.00 11.09
N LYS A 2 9.67 1.49 11.42
CA LYS A 2 9.36 0.06 11.24
C LYS A 2 8.95 -0.11 9.79
N PHE A 3 9.79 -0.72 8.97
CA PHE A 3 9.39 -1.18 7.64
C PHE A 3 8.49 -2.39 7.84
N PHE A 4 7.21 -2.25 7.64
CA PHE A 4 6.31 -3.37 7.44
C PHE A 4 6.43 -3.80 5.97
N PHE A 5 7.34 -4.74 5.71
CA PHE A 5 7.19 -5.62 4.60
C PHE A 5 6.14 -6.66 5.04
N GLU A 6 4.88 -6.37 4.87
CA GLU A 6 3.90 -7.43 4.86
C GLU A 6 4.20 -8.28 3.62
N ASP A 7 4.65 -9.50 3.89
CA ASP A 7 4.79 -10.51 2.86
C ASP A 7 3.41 -10.64 2.17
N ARG A 8 3.31 -10.20 0.91
CA ARG A 8 2.06 -10.29 0.12
C ARG A 8 1.51 -11.70 0.05
N VAL A 9 2.35 -12.71 0.29
CA VAL A 9 1.95 -14.10 0.44
C VAL A 9 1.18 -14.31 1.75
N SER A 10 1.52 -13.58 2.83
CA SER A 10 0.78 -13.63 4.11
C SER A 10 -0.49 -12.81 4.04
N ILE A 11 -0.52 -11.66 3.35
CA ILE A 11 -1.76 -10.91 3.07
C ILE A 11 -2.71 -11.81 2.25
N ARG A 12 -2.25 -12.44 1.18
CA ARG A 12 -3.07 -13.38 0.38
C ARG A 12 -3.48 -14.64 1.14
N ARG A 13 -2.72 -15.07 2.16
CA ARG A 13 -3.02 -16.29 2.94
C ARG A 13 -3.82 -16.02 4.21
N ASN A 14 -3.73 -14.85 4.82
CA ASN A 14 -4.31 -14.56 6.14
C ASN A 14 -5.48 -13.57 6.14
N TYR A 15 -5.72 -12.80 5.06
CA TYR A 15 -6.93 -12.00 4.98
C TYR A 15 -8.09 -12.81 4.42
N SER A 16 -8.89 -13.33 5.32
CA SER A 16 -10.29 -13.64 5.07
C SER A 16 -10.98 -12.34 4.66
N SER A 17 -10.94 -11.94 3.38
CA SER A 17 -11.83 -10.94 2.75
C SER A 17 -12.05 -9.59 3.47
N PHE A 18 -11.43 -9.36 4.65
CA PHE A 18 -11.61 -8.19 5.49
C PHE A 18 -10.41 -7.98 6.44
N GLY A 19 -9.97 -6.73 6.60
CA GLY A 19 -8.99 -6.30 7.58
C GLY A 19 -9.18 -4.84 7.97
N ILE A 20 -9.12 -4.53 9.27
CA ILE A 20 -9.05 -3.16 9.78
C ILE A 20 -7.97 -3.07 10.85
N SER A 21 -7.11 -2.05 10.78
CA SER A 21 -6.00 -1.87 11.71
C SER A 21 -5.54 -0.42 11.79
N ILE A 22 -4.86 -0.10 12.89
CA ILE A 22 -4.18 1.18 13.07
C ILE A 22 -2.71 1.02 12.69
N HIS A 23 -2.19 1.98 11.96
CA HIS A 23 -0.78 2.05 11.58
C HIS A 23 -0.19 3.41 11.97
N ASP A 24 0.95 3.35 12.66
CA ASP A 24 1.76 4.53 12.97
C ASP A 24 2.91 4.63 11.95
N ASN A 25 3.08 5.82 11.36
CA ASN A 25 4.18 6.15 10.44
C ASN A 25 4.33 5.15 9.27
N ILE A 26 3.19 4.80 8.65
CA ILE A 26 3.17 3.85 7.54
C ILE A 26 3.93 4.40 6.33
N SER A 27 4.81 3.59 5.77
CA SER A 27 5.40 3.80 4.45
C SER A 27 5.33 2.52 3.66
N TYR A 28 4.50 2.51 2.64
CA TYR A 28 4.25 1.34 1.80
C TYR A 28 4.44 1.69 0.34
N GLN A 29 5.12 0.80 -0.42
CA GLN A 29 5.40 1.03 -1.83
C GLN A 29 4.13 1.00 -2.68
N ALA A 30 4.20 1.63 -3.85
CA ALA A 30 3.14 1.57 -4.82
C ALA A 30 2.82 0.12 -5.19
N HIS A 31 1.57 -0.25 -5.05
CA HIS A 31 1.02 -1.58 -5.29
C HIS A 31 -0.45 -1.46 -5.69
N TRP A 32 -1.05 -2.56 -6.08
CA TRP A 32 -2.47 -2.63 -6.36
C TRP A 32 -3.03 -4.00 -5.97
N HIS A 33 -4.31 -4.06 -5.71
CA HIS A 33 -5.05 -5.27 -5.38
C HIS A 33 -6.54 -5.11 -5.74
N PRO A 34 -7.32 -6.22 -5.82
CA PRO A 34 -8.74 -6.15 -6.19
C PRO A 34 -9.66 -5.69 -5.04
N GLU A 35 -9.15 -5.60 -3.82
CA GLU A 35 -9.91 -5.18 -2.66
C GLU A 35 -10.16 -3.66 -2.68
N PHE A 36 -11.28 -3.24 -2.05
CA PHE A 36 -11.51 -1.86 -1.67
C PHE A 36 -10.64 -1.51 -0.47
N GLU A 37 -9.98 -0.36 -0.52
CA GLU A 37 -9.16 0.13 0.58
C GLU A 37 -9.52 1.56 0.95
N LEU A 38 -9.60 1.81 2.25
CA LEU A 38 -9.89 3.11 2.83
C LEU A 38 -8.85 3.43 3.90
N ALA A 39 -8.21 4.60 3.78
CA ALA A 39 -7.29 5.12 4.76
C ALA A 39 -7.83 6.42 5.37
N TYR A 40 -8.12 6.42 6.66
CA TYR A 40 -8.53 7.59 7.43
C TYR A 40 -7.36 8.07 8.29
N VAL A 41 -6.98 9.33 8.17
CA VAL A 41 -5.90 9.92 8.97
C VAL A 41 -6.45 10.31 10.34
N GLU A 42 -6.06 9.59 11.38
CA GLU A 42 -6.46 9.85 12.76
C GLU A 42 -5.66 11.01 13.38
N ALA A 43 -4.34 11.01 13.14
CA ALA A 43 -3.43 12.05 13.64
C ALA A 43 -2.24 12.29 12.72
N GLY A 44 -1.66 13.49 12.81
CA GLY A 44 -0.49 13.84 12.03
C GLY A 44 -0.78 14.03 10.55
N SER A 45 0.17 13.63 9.68
CA SER A 45 0.04 13.76 8.22
C SER A 45 0.93 12.78 7.49
N LEU A 46 0.54 12.39 6.25
CA LEU A 46 1.35 11.58 5.35
C LEU A 46 1.05 11.93 3.89
N TRP A 47 1.94 11.50 3.01
CA TRP A 47 1.67 11.51 1.58
C TRP A 47 0.95 10.23 1.18
N VAL A 48 -0.12 10.37 0.42
CA VAL A 48 -0.85 9.25 -0.21
C VAL A 48 -0.88 9.46 -1.71
N GLY A 49 -0.53 8.45 -2.47
CA GLY A 49 -0.69 8.43 -3.92
C GLY A 49 -1.75 7.42 -4.32
N ILE A 50 -2.64 7.79 -5.22
CA ILE A 50 -3.61 6.91 -5.86
C ILE A 50 -3.59 7.22 -7.35
N ASN A 51 -3.18 6.24 -8.15
CA ASN A 51 -2.93 6.37 -9.57
C ASN A 51 -1.99 7.57 -9.86
N ASN A 52 -2.42 8.50 -10.71
CA ASN A 52 -1.62 9.68 -11.06
C ASN A 52 -1.77 10.86 -10.08
N ASN A 53 -2.53 10.69 -9.01
CA ASN A 53 -2.79 11.73 -8.02
C ASN A 53 -2.02 11.47 -6.74
N ARG A 54 -1.34 12.50 -6.21
CA ARG A 54 -0.65 12.45 -4.93
C ARG A 54 -1.05 13.64 -4.08
N GLN A 55 -1.45 13.39 -2.84
CA GLN A 55 -1.81 14.42 -1.90
C GLN A 55 -1.17 14.20 -0.52
N LYS A 56 -0.87 15.29 0.18
CA LYS A 56 -0.58 15.26 1.60
C LYS A 56 -1.91 15.31 2.35
N LEU A 57 -2.19 14.24 3.09
CA LEU A 57 -3.36 14.14 3.94
C LEU A 57 -2.98 14.47 5.38
N ALA A 58 -3.90 15.08 6.11
CA ALA A 58 -3.79 15.46 7.51
C ALA A 58 -4.93 14.85 8.34
N ALA A 59 -4.86 15.01 9.65
CA ALA A 59 -5.86 14.47 10.57
C ALA A 59 -7.30 14.86 10.19
N GLY A 60 -8.14 13.87 10.02
CA GLY A 60 -9.53 13.96 9.57
C GLY A 60 -9.74 13.75 8.06
N ASP A 61 -8.67 13.76 7.25
CA ASP A 61 -8.75 13.49 5.82
C ASP A 61 -8.93 11.97 5.56
N LEU A 62 -9.50 11.64 4.40
CA LEU A 62 -9.81 10.28 3.96
C LEU A 62 -9.26 10.04 2.57
N ALA A 63 -8.70 8.87 2.34
CA ALA A 63 -8.36 8.34 1.01
C ALA A 63 -9.15 7.08 0.72
N ILE A 64 -9.59 6.91 -0.52
CA ILE A 64 -10.30 5.72 -1.02
C ILE A 64 -9.60 5.22 -2.27
N SER A 65 -9.18 3.96 -2.24
CA SER A 65 -8.68 3.20 -3.38
C SER A 65 -9.69 2.13 -3.74
N VAL A 66 -10.10 2.07 -4.99
CA VAL A 66 -11.00 1.04 -5.50
C VAL A 66 -10.20 -0.09 -6.18
N SER A 67 -10.90 -1.17 -6.56
CA SER A 67 -10.27 -2.33 -7.21
C SER A 67 -9.35 -1.91 -8.36
N GLY A 68 -8.09 -2.34 -8.31
CA GLY A 68 -7.10 -2.08 -9.35
C GLY A 68 -6.40 -0.72 -9.27
N ASP A 69 -6.78 0.18 -8.37
CA ASP A 69 -6.04 1.43 -8.17
C ASP A 69 -4.61 1.15 -7.68
N ILE A 70 -3.62 1.73 -8.36
CA ILE A 70 -2.24 1.71 -7.87
C ILE A 70 -2.11 2.77 -6.78
N HIS A 71 -1.75 2.37 -5.56
CA HIS A 71 -1.68 3.29 -4.43
C HIS A 71 -0.44 3.06 -3.56
N PHE A 72 -0.03 4.10 -2.82
CA PHE A 72 1.10 4.05 -1.90
C PHE A 72 0.91 5.01 -0.72
N TYR A 73 1.63 4.75 0.37
CA TYR A 73 1.72 5.58 1.56
C TYR A 73 3.16 5.98 1.82
N ASP A 74 3.40 7.22 2.25
CA ASP A 74 4.74 7.71 2.55
C ASP A 74 4.69 8.71 3.73
N SER A 75 5.14 8.24 4.89
CA SER A 75 5.30 9.02 6.11
C SER A 75 6.77 9.41 6.35
N THR A 76 7.62 9.38 5.31
CA THR A 76 9.03 9.78 5.46
C THR A 76 9.10 11.22 5.98
N ASP A 77 9.83 11.42 7.08
CA ASP A 77 9.97 12.71 7.78
C ASP A 77 8.66 13.34 8.26
N LEU A 78 7.61 12.52 8.44
CA LEU A 78 6.30 12.92 8.92
C LEU A 78 5.84 11.97 10.03
N ASP A 79 5.09 12.50 10.99
CA ASP A 79 4.35 11.68 11.95
C ASP A 79 2.92 11.49 11.45
N SER A 80 2.47 10.25 11.47
CA SER A 80 1.11 9.90 11.05
C SER A 80 0.57 8.72 11.83
N ARG A 81 -0.73 8.73 12.05
CA ARG A 81 -1.50 7.60 12.56
C ARG A 81 -2.75 7.48 11.70
N ILE A 82 -2.96 6.32 11.10
CA ILE A 82 -4.08 6.05 10.22
C ILE A 82 -4.86 4.81 10.64
N ILE A 83 -6.15 4.83 10.35
CA ILE A 83 -6.98 3.62 10.32
C ILE A 83 -7.02 3.16 8.87
N LEU A 84 -6.55 1.95 8.63
CA LEU A 84 -6.58 1.30 7.32
C LEU A 84 -7.64 0.20 7.33
N LEU A 85 -8.59 0.27 6.40
CA LEU A 85 -9.63 -0.72 6.17
C LEU A 85 -9.48 -1.29 4.78
N ILE A 86 -9.42 -2.63 4.67
CA ILE A 86 -9.35 -3.36 3.40
C ILE A 86 -10.43 -4.45 3.40
N PHE A 87 -11.20 -4.56 2.31
CA PHE A 87 -12.19 -5.62 2.18
C PHE A 87 -12.57 -5.94 0.73
N LYS A 88 -13.06 -7.16 0.52
CA LYS A 88 -13.69 -7.58 -0.74
C LYS A 88 -15.18 -7.29 -0.70
N PRO A 89 -15.72 -6.48 -1.62
CA PRO A 89 -17.14 -6.13 -1.64
C PRO A 89 -18.06 -7.35 -1.60
N GLU A 90 -17.75 -8.39 -2.34
CA GLU A 90 -18.58 -9.61 -2.45
C GLU A 90 -18.73 -10.34 -1.11
N PHE A 91 -17.73 -10.24 -0.23
CA PHE A 91 -17.78 -10.87 1.09
C PHE A 91 -18.90 -10.31 1.97
N PHE A 92 -19.30 -9.07 1.73
CA PHE A 92 -20.36 -8.37 2.46
C PHE A 92 -21.70 -8.37 1.73
N GLY A 93 -21.83 -9.12 0.63
CA GLY A 93 -23.06 -9.17 -0.18
C GLY A 93 -23.27 -7.91 -1.03
N LEU A 94 -22.23 -7.12 -1.24
CA LEU A 94 -22.23 -6.03 -2.19
C LEU A 94 -22.02 -6.58 -3.61
N ALA A 95 -22.45 -5.84 -4.62
CA ALA A 95 -22.22 -6.26 -6.00
C ALA A 95 -20.72 -6.36 -6.27
N ALA A 96 -20.31 -7.32 -7.09
CA ALA A 96 -18.89 -7.54 -7.44
C ALA A 96 -18.25 -6.31 -8.11
N ASP A 97 -19.06 -5.49 -8.75
CA ASP A 97 -18.68 -4.22 -9.38
C ASP A 97 -18.90 -2.99 -8.47
N TRP A 98 -19.24 -3.18 -7.18
CA TRP A 98 -19.24 -2.08 -6.23
C TRP A 98 -17.79 -1.74 -5.82
N PRO A 99 -17.36 -0.47 -5.77
CA PRO A 99 -18.16 0.74 -6.02
C PRO A 99 -18.20 1.20 -7.49
N ASP A 100 -17.76 0.40 -8.45
CA ASP A 100 -17.59 0.79 -9.86
C ASP A 100 -18.91 1.19 -10.53
N THR A 101 -20.05 0.72 -10.02
CA THR A 101 -21.39 1.17 -10.44
C THR A 101 -21.68 2.61 -10.03
N ARG A 102 -20.95 3.13 -9.04
CA ARG A 102 -20.91 4.53 -8.64
C ARG A 102 -19.48 4.92 -8.34
N GLN A 103 -18.92 5.82 -9.11
CA GLN A 103 -17.59 6.34 -8.91
C GLN A 103 -17.63 7.51 -7.92
N PHE A 104 -16.75 7.49 -6.92
CA PHE A 104 -16.53 8.67 -6.11
C PHE A 104 -15.94 9.79 -6.95
N ALA A 105 -16.34 11.03 -6.70
CA ALA A 105 -15.88 12.20 -7.45
C ALA A 105 -14.36 12.44 -7.29
N ALA A 106 -13.75 11.91 -6.23
CA ALA A 106 -12.34 12.00 -5.92
C ALA A 106 -11.88 10.76 -5.15
N SER A 107 -10.56 10.51 -5.16
CA SER A 107 -9.93 9.50 -4.29
C SER A 107 -9.54 10.07 -2.92
N PHE A 108 -9.55 11.39 -2.75
CA PHE A 108 -9.14 12.09 -1.52
C PHE A 108 -10.23 13.05 -1.09
N PHE A 109 -10.58 12.98 0.18
CA PHE A 109 -11.61 13.83 0.81
C PHE A 109 -11.01 14.53 2.01
N LYS A 110 -11.20 15.86 2.09
CA LYS A 110 -10.74 16.66 3.21
C LYS A 110 -11.64 16.51 4.41
N LYS A 111 -11.12 16.76 5.61
CA LYS A 111 -11.83 16.64 6.89
C LYS A 111 -13.25 17.21 6.86
N HIS A 112 -13.47 18.36 6.22
CA HIS A 112 -14.77 19.01 6.16
C HIS A 112 -15.76 18.32 5.19
N GLU A 113 -15.28 17.43 4.32
CA GLU A 113 -16.09 16.61 3.41
C GLU A 113 -16.46 15.27 4.05
N VAL A 114 -15.71 14.84 5.07
CA VAL A 114 -15.92 13.54 5.75
C VAL A 114 -16.98 13.69 6.83
N HIS A 115 -18.18 13.22 6.52
CA HIS A 115 -19.31 13.28 7.46
C HIS A 115 -19.06 12.45 8.73
N ASP A 116 -19.59 12.91 9.87
CA ASP A 116 -19.38 12.26 11.17
C ASP A 116 -19.83 10.79 11.22
N GLN A 117 -20.85 10.41 10.47
CA GLN A 117 -21.32 9.02 10.39
C GLN A 117 -20.25 8.09 9.78
N ILE A 118 -19.46 8.57 8.81
CA ILE A 118 -18.34 7.78 8.24
C ILE A 118 -17.31 7.52 9.32
N ARG A 119 -16.93 8.56 10.05
CA ARG A 119 -15.96 8.46 11.16
C ARG A 119 -16.47 7.53 12.27
N THR A 120 -17.72 7.71 12.70
CA THR A 120 -18.34 6.87 13.73
C THR A 120 -18.38 5.39 13.30
N ALA A 121 -18.76 5.11 12.06
CA ALA A 121 -18.79 3.75 11.53
C ALA A 121 -17.39 3.11 11.51
N LEU A 122 -16.34 3.86 11.12
CA LEU A 122 -14.96 3.38 11.12
C LEU A 122 -14.48 3.02 12.54
N TYR A 123 -14.69 3.90 13.52
CA TYR A 123 -14.29 3.61 14.90
C TYR A 123 -15.08 2.46 15.50
N SER A 124 -16.39 2.37 15.22
CA SER A 124 -17.23 1.25 15.68
C SER A 124 -16.78 -0.07 15.07
N LEU A 125 -16.35 -0.07 13.81
CA LEU A 125 -15.80 -1.24 13.12
C LEU A 125 -14.44 -1.67 13.70
N LEU A 126 -13.59 -0.69 14.00
CA LEU A 126 -12.29 -0.93 14.63
C LEU A 126 -12.44 -1.53 16.03
N ASP A 127 -13.32 -0.98 16.83
CA ASP A 127 -13.63 -1.46 18.19
C ASP A 127 -14.12 -2.91 18.17
N GLU A 128 -15.10 -3.23 17.31
CA GLU A 128 -15.60 -4.59 17.14
C GLU A 128 -14.53 -5.59 16.73
N ASN A 129 -13.64 -5.19 15.78
CA ASN A 129 -12.55 -6.04 15.32
C ASN A 129 -11.47 -6.27 16.39
N GLN A 130 -11.24 -5.29 17.28
CA GLN A 130 -10.27 -5.41 18.37
C GLN A 130 -10.78 -6.25 19.53
N ASN A 131 -12.03 -6.05 19.94
CA ASN A 131 -12.61 -6.69 21.13
C ASN A 131 -13.20 -8.07 20.83
N LYS A 132 -13.65 -8.33 19.59
CA LYS A 132 -14.20 -9.62 19.14
C LYS A 132 -15.23 -10.20 20.09
N HIS A 133 -16.25 -9.39 20.39
CA HIS A 133 -17.38 -9.84 21.21
C HIS A 133 -18.14 -11.01 20.57
N ASP A 134 -19.06 -11.62 21.29
CA ASP A 134 -19.89 -12.69 20.74
C ASP A 134 -20.56 -12.24 19.44
N TYR A 135 -20.53 -13.11 18.42
CA TYR A 135 -21.07 -12.84 17.09
C TYR A 135 -20.35 -11.69 16.33
N TYR A 136 -19.10 -11.34 16.67
CA TYR A 136 -18.37 -10.22 16.09
C TYR A 136 -18.33 -10.24 14.55
N GLU A 137 -18.26 -11.41 13.91
CA GLU A 137 -18.28 -11.51 12.44
C GLU A 137 -19.57 -10.99 11.82
N LEU A 138 -20.71 -11.22 12.49
CA LEU A 138 -21.99 -10.70 12.05
C LEU A 138 -22.06 -9.18 12.23
N PHE A 139 -21.56 -8.67 13.38
CA PHE A 139 -21.47 -7.23 13.62
C PHE A 139 -20.52 -6.55 12.64
N ILE A 140 -19.35 -7.13 12.36
CA ILE A 140 -18.43 -6.64 11.32
C ILE A 140 -19.15 -6.49 9.97
N ARG A 141 -19.92 -7.51 9.53
CA ARG A 141 -20.68 -7.44 8.27
C ARG A 141 -21.68 -6.29 8.28
N ALA A 142 -22.47 -6.16 9.34
CA ALA A 142 -23.44 -5.08 9.45
C ALA A 142 -22.77 -3.70 9.43
N LYS A 143 -21.68 -3.51 10.16
CA LYS A 143 -20.93 -2.25 10.25
C LYS A 143 -20.21 -1.87 8.93
N VAL A 144 -19.70 -2.86 8.17
CA VAL A 144 -19.13 -2.58 6.83
C VAL A 144 -20.24 -2.11 5.88
N ILE A 145 -21.40 -2.75 5.89
CA ILE A 145 -22.54 -2.31 5.06
C ILE A 145 -22.99 -0.91 5.47
N GLU A 146 -23.07 -0.61 6.77
CA GLU A 146 -23.38 0.74 7.28
C GLU A 146 -22.38 1.77 6.79
N LEU A 147 -21.08 1.47 6.89
CA LEU A 147 -20.01 2.33 6.40
C LEU A 147 -20.13 2.57 4.87
N CYS A 148 -20.37 1.52 4.09
CA CYS A 148 -20.56 1.64 2.65
C CYS A 148 -21.77 2.54 2.31
N ALA A 149 -22.87 2.37 3.04
CA ALA A 149 -24.04 3.23 2.88
C ALA A 149 -23.75 4.70 3.23
N ALA A 150 -22.96 4.94 4.29
CA ALA A 150 -22.54 6.27 4.69
C ALA A 150 -21.61 6.91 3.64
N LEU A 151 -20.62 6.15 3.12
CA LEU A 151 -19.74 6.63 2.05
C LEU A 151 -20.53 7.07 0.82
N LEU A 152 -21.46 6.24 0.34
CA LEU A 152 -22.28 6.55 -0.84
C LEU A 152 -23.29 7.69 -0.62
N ARG A 153 -23.73 7.90 0.62
CA ARG A 153 -24.69 8.95 0.98
C ARG A 153 -24.06 10.31 1.13
N PHE A 154 -22.86 10.37 1.70
CA PHE A 154 -22.26 11.62 2.13
C PHE A 154 -21.08 12.08 1.28
N LEU A 155 -20.39 11.17 0.59
CA LEU A 155 -19.32 11.56 -0.31
C LEU A 155 -19.87 11.83 -1.73
N PRO A 156 -19.36 12.86 -2.41
CA PRO A 156 -19.73 13.14 -3.78
C PRO A 156 -19.46 11.94 -4.69
N SER A 157 -20.48 11.44 -5.36
CA SER A 157 -20.39 10.30 -6.29
C SER A 157 -21.34 10.50 -7.47
N TYR A 158 -21.03 9.87 -8.60
CA TYR A 158 -21.85 9.89 -9.81
C TYR A 158 -22.02 8.46 -10.35
N PRO A 159 -23.07 8.19 -11.14
CA PRO A 159 -23.22 6.90 -11.80
C PRO A 159 -21.96 6.56 -12.60
N GLY A 160 -21.38 5.38 -12.37
CA GLY A 160 -20.22 4.92 -13.11
C GLY A 160 -20.56 4.75 -14.59
N VAL A 161 -19.93 5.49 -15.45
CA VAL A 161 -19.90 5.20 -16.88
C VAL A 161 -18.62 4.40 -17.11
N LYS A 162 -18.73 3.16 -17.57
CA LYS A 162 -17.59 2.40 -18.11
C LYS A 162 -17.10 3.09 -19.39
N GLU A 163 -16.60 4.30 -19.29
CA GLU A 163 -15.80 4.86 -20.36
C GLU A 163 -14.42 4.23 -20.27
N HIS A 164 -14.16 3.28 -21.16
CA HIS A 164 -12.81 2.86 -21.51
C HIS A 164 -12.06 4.06 -22.12
N LYS A 165 -11.62 5.00 -21.28
CA LYS A 165 -10.70 6.04 -21.73
C LYS A 165 -9.30 5.46 -21.84
N ASN A 166 -8.52 5.99 -22.76
CA ASN A 166 -7.10 5.66 -22.99
C ASN A 166 -6.21 5.69 -21.73
N SER A 167 -6.71 6.22 -20.61
CA SER A 167 -6.05 6.16 -19.28
C SER A 167 -6.05 4.76 -18.65
N VAL A 168 -7.05 3.92 -18.96
CA VAL A 168 -7.14 2.55 -18.44
C VAL A 168 -6.00 1.69 -19.00
N SER A 169 -5.67 1.84 -20.28
CA SER A 169 -4.56 1.09 -20.88
C SER A 169 -3.18 1.43 -20.26
N ASN A 170 -2.98 2.67 -19.85
CA ASN A 170 -1.74 3.07 -19.17
C ASN A 170 -1.66 2.55 -17.73
N LEU A 171 -2.79 2.44 -17.04
CA LEU A 171 -2.84 1.90 -15.68
C LEU A 171 -2.58 0.40 -15.68
N GLU A 172 -3.25 -0.36 -16.54
CA GLU A 172 -3.04 -1.80 -16.73
C GLU A 172 -1.58 -2.11 -17.08
N LEU A 173 -1.00 -1.35 -18.00
CA LEU A 173 0.41 -1.45 -18.34
C LEU A 173 1.31 -1.26 -17.11
N LEU A 174 1.04 -0.24 -16.29
CA LEU A 174 1.83 0.03 -15.07
C LEU A 174 1.64 -1.06 -14.02
N GLN A 175 0.45 -1.64 -13.89
CA GLN A 175 0.20 -2.80 -13.03
C GLN A 175 1.06 -3.99 -13.48
N GLU A 176 1.12 -4.29 -14.78
CA GLU A 176 1.97 -5.35 -15.33
C GLU A 176 3.45 -5.08 -15.09
N VAL A 177 3.91 -3.83 -15.28
CA VAL A 177 5.29 -3.40 -14.99
C VAL A 177 5.62 -3.60 -13.52
N LEU A 178 4.76 -3.16 -12.60
CA LEU A 178 4.96 -3.32 -11.17
C LEU A 178 5.01 -4.80 -10.78
N MET A 179 4.08 -5.60 -11.28
CA MET A 179 4.05 -7.05 -11.03
C MET A 179 5.31 -7.73 -11.55
N TYR A 180 5.81 -7.33 -12.74
CA TYR A 180 7.07 -7.86 -13.27
C TYR A 180 8.25 -7.52 -12.35
N ILE A 181 8.36 -6.25 -11.92
CA ILE A 181 9.43 -5.80 -11.02
C ILE A 181 9.39 -6.56 -9.69
N GLU A 182 8.21 -6.75 -9.12
CA GLU A 182 8.04 -7.47 -7.84
C GLU A 182 8.43 -8.94 -7.91
N ASN A 183 8.19 -9.57 -9.04
CA ASN A 183 8.57 -10.97 -9.23
C ASN A 183 10.04 -11.15 -9.59
N ASN A 184 10.74 -10.09 -10.05
CA ASN A 184 12.10 -10.19 -10.60
C ASN A 184 13.09 -9.18 -9.99
N PHE A 185 12.78 -8.50 -8.88
CA PHE A 185 13.61 -7.43 -8.32
C PHE A 185 15.03 -7.85 -7.96
N SER A 186 15.28 -9.13 -7.73
CA SER A 186 16.62 -9.67 -7.47
C SER A 186 17.49 -9.73 -8.74
N GLU A 187 16.89 -9.66 -9.92
CA GLU A 187 17.58 -9.63 -11.20
C GLU A 187 17.94 -8.21 -11.63
N GLU A 188 18.73 -8.09 -12.71
CA GLU A 188 19.01 -6.80 -13.30
C GLU A 188 17.78 -6.30 -14.06
N ILE A 189 17.20 -5.19 -13.58
CA ILE A 189 16.06 -4.53 -14.22
C ILE A 189 16.46 -3.10 -14.58
N THR A 190 16.43 -2.79 -15.89
CA THR A 190 16.67 -1.44 -16.42
C THR A 190 15.42 -0.88 -17.08
N LEU A 191 15.40 0.45 -17.24
CA LEU A 191 14.30 1.12 -17.94
C LEU A 191 14.20 0.67 -19.39
N GLU A 192 15.35 0.49 -20.05
CA GLU A 192 15.46 0.04 -21.44
C GLU A 192 14.91 -1.38 -21.61
N MET A 193 15.21 -2.26 -20.67
CA MET A 193 14.69 -3.63 -20.67
C MET A 193 13.14 -3.64 -20.52
N LEU A 194 12.60 -2.87 -19.56
CA LEU A 194 11.15 -2.76 -19.38
C LEU A 194 10.48 -2.14 -20.61
N SER A 195 11.06 -1.09 -21.19
CA SER A 195 10.60 -0.45 -22.43
C SER A 195 10.47 -1.45 -23.58
N LYS A 196 11.50 -2.26 -23.79
CA LYS A 196 11.50 -3.30 -24.84
C LYS A 196 10.45 -4.37 -24.57
N ARG A 197 10.36 -4.83 -23.31
CA ARG A 197 9.43 -5.90 -22.89
C ARG A 197 7.98 -5.47 -23.07
N PHE A 198 7.64 -4.27 -22.62
CA PHE A 198 6.28 -3.74 -22.63
C PHE A 198 5.95 -2.90 -23.87
N LYS A 199 6.91 -2.76 -24.81
CA LYS A 199 6.75 -2.03 -26.08
C LYS A 199 6.31 -0.58 -25.88
N VAL A 200 6.93 0.11 -24.92
CA VAL A 200 6.62 1.49 -24.54
C VAL A 200 7.89 2.32 -24.65
N ASP A 201 7.74 3.57 -25.06
CA ASP A 201 8.86 4.53 -25.07
C ASP A 201 9.44 4.70 -23.67
N PRO A 202 10.80 4.68 -23.50
CA PRO A 202 11.46 4.77 -22.20
C PRO A 202 11.10 6.03 -21.41
N PHE A 203 11.01 7.17 -22.09
CA PHE A 203 10.69 8.44 -21.44
C PHE A 203 9.25 8.45 -20.90
N ASN A 204 8.30 7.97 -21.71
CA ASN A 204 6.90 7.86 -21.33
C ASN A 204 6.72 6.87 -20.17
N LEU A 205 7.38 5.70 -20.23
CA LEU A 205 7.36 4.72 -19.14
C LEU A 205 7.94 5.32 -17.85
N SER A 206 9.09 5.98 -17.91
CA SER A 206 9.71 6.61 -16.74
C SER A 206 8.83 7.68 -16.12
N LYS A 207 8.23 8.54 -16.95
CA LYS A 207 7.31 9.59 -16.49
C LYS A 207 6.06 9.01 -15.81
N ALA A 208 5.41 8.04 -16.45
CA ALA A 208 4.22 7.38 -15.93
C ALA A 208 4.54 6.62 -14.63
N PHE A 209 5.64 5.85 -14.61
CA PHE A 209 6.10 5.13 -13.43
C PHE A 209 6.36 6.06 -12.23
N ASN A 210 7.10 7.16 -12.47
CA ASN A 210 7.38 8.13 -11.41
C ASN A 210 6.12 8.83 -10.89
N SER A 211 5.17 9.13 -11.79
CA SER A 211 3.88 9.74 -11.42
C SER A 211 3.08 8.84 -10.48
N VAL A 212 2.98 7.56 -10.82
CA VAL A 212 2.14 6.59 -10.09
C VAL A 212 2.82 6.09 -8.81
N THR A 213 4.16 5.87 -8.83
CA THR A 213 4.87 5.31 -7.68
C THR A 213 5.46 6.35 -6.73
N GLY A 214 5.50 7.61 -7.13
CA GLY A 214 6.18 8.68 -6.39
C GLY A 214 7.71 8.53 -6.35
N LYS A 215 8.28 7.54 -7.05
CA LYS A 215 9.73 7.20 -7.01
C LYS A 215 10.25 6.86 -8.40
N ASN A 216 11.53 7.10 -8.63
CA ASN A 216 12.17 6.56 -9.83
C ASN A 216 12.38 5.04 -9.71
N LEU A 217 12.47 4.37 -10.86
CA LEU A 217 12.60 2.92 -11.00
C LEU A 217 13.68 2.34 -10.08
N ARG A 218 14.89 2.94 -10.09
CA ARG A 218 16.02 2.47 -9.27
C ARG A 218 15.72 2.54 -7.77
N THR A 219 15.10 3.63 -7.33
CA THR A 219 14.71 3.79 -5.92
C THR A 219 13.65 2.78 -5.53
N TYR A 220 12.66 2.56 -6.39
CA TYR A 220 11.61 1.58 -6.17
C TYR A 220 12.16 0.16 -6.02
N ILE A 221 13.00 -0.29 -6.98
CA ILE A 221 13.65 -1.62 -6.93
C ILE A 221 14.51 -1.76 -5.67
N ASN A 222 15.32 -0.74 -5.33
CA ASN A 222 16.14 -0.80 -4.14
C ASN A 222 15.31 -0.89 -2.85
N THR A 223 14.10 -0.33 -2.81
CA THR A 223 13.23 -0.47 -1.65
C THR A 223 12.74 -1.91 -1.49
N LEU A 224 12.35 -2.57 -2.59
CA LEU A 224 11.97 -4.00 -2.55
C LEU A 224 13.15 -4.89 -2.11
N ARG A 225 14.34 -4.66 -2.66
CA ARG A 225 15.56 -5.39 -2.28
C ARG A 225 15.91 -5.23 -0.80
N VAL A 226 15.86 -4.01 -0.29
CA VAL A 226 16.14 -3.74 1.14
C VAL A 226 15.08 -4.38 2.01
N ALA A 227 13.80 -4.31 1.66
CA ALA A 227 12.72 -4.93 2.41
C ALA A 227 12.93 -6.46 2.53
N LYS A 228 13.25 -7.14 1.41
CA LYS A 228 13.58 -8.57 1.42
C LYS A 228 14.82 -8.86 2.26
N ALA A 229 15.87 -8.04 2.12
CA ALA A 229 17.10 -8.20 2.91
C ALA A 229 16.84 -8.04 4.41
N GLN A 230 16.02 -7.07 4.82
CA GLN A 230 15.63 -6.88 6.24
C GLN A 230 14.89 -8.11 6.78
N SER A 231 13.99 -8.70 6.01
CA SER A 231 13.31 -9.95 6.37
C SER A 231 14.35 -11.09 6.59
N LEU A 232 15.26 -11.29 5.63
CA LEU A 232 16.32 -12.33 5.75
C LEU A 232 17.27 -12.08 6.92
N ILE A 233 17.63 -10.82 7.20
CA ILE A 233 18.46 -10.45 8.36
C ILE A 233 17.76 -10.83 9.66
N GLN A 234 16.45 -10.69 9.75
CA GLN A 234 15.67 -10.98 10.95
C GLN A 234 15.38 -12.46 11.14
N THR A 235 15.20 -13.21 10.04
CA THR A 235 14.71 -14.59 10.07
C THR A 235 15.80 -15.65 9.86
N THR A 236 17.01 -15.25 9.44
CA THR A 236 18.11 -16.19 9.15
C THR A 236 19.43 -15.75 9.76
N ASN A 237 20.37 -16.67 9.91
CA ASN A 237 21.76 -16.41 10.31
C ASN A 237 22.72 -16.26 9.11
N GLN A 238 22.18 -16.13 7.90
CA GLN A 238 22.97 -16.00 6.68
C GLN A 238 23.90 -14.76 6.73
N PRO A 239 25.15 -14.86 6.23
CA PRO A 239 26.05 -13.71 6.15
C PRO A 239 25.42 -12.53 5.39
N ILE A 240 25.58 -11.31 5.90
CA ILE A 240 24.98 -10.09 5.32
C ILE A 240 25.41 -9.89 3.87
N ILE A 241 26.63 -10.29 3.52
CA ILE A 241 27.13 -10.20 2.14
C ILE A 241 26.32 -11.11 1.20
N ASN A 242 26.01 -12.33 1.64
CA ASN A 242 25.20 -13.27 0.83
C ASN A 242 23.77 -12.78 0.67
N ILE A 243 23.16 -12.26 1.73
CA ILE A 243 21.84 -11.61 1.68
C ILE A 243 21.83 -10.46 0.68
N ALA A 244 22.87 -9.61 0.66
CA ALA A 244 22.95 -8.50 -0.28
C ALA A 244 22.92 -8.98 -1.75
N PHE A 245 23.70 -10.00 -2.08
CA PHE A 245 23.73 -10.55 -3.44
C PHE A 245 22.45 -11.31 -3.79
N GLU A 246 21.90 -12.10 -2.87
CA GLU A 246 20.62 -12.80 -3.06
C GLU A 246 19.47 -11.82 -3.35
N CYS A 247 19.50 -10.64 -2.71
CA CYS A 247 18.52 -9.59 -2.96
C CYS A 247 18.81 -8.76 -4.23
N GLY A 248 19.82 -9.10 -5.02
CA GLY A 248 20.11 -8.48 -6.30
C GLY A 248 21.00 -7.22 -6.25
N PHE A 249 21.72 -6.97 -5.13
CA PHE A 249 22.71 -5.89 -5.10
C PHE A 249 24.04 -6.36 -5.71
N ASN A 250 24.61 -5.54 -6.59
CA ASN A 250 25.87 -5.85 -7.27
C ASN A 250 27.11 -5.63 -6.38
N SER A 251 26.95 -5.04 -5.17
CA SER A 251 28.01 -4.87 -4.20
C SER A 251 27.45 -4.60 -2.79
N ILE A 252 28.21 -5.02 -1.79
CA ILE A 252 27.89 -4.73 -0.38
C ILE A 252 27.84 -3.22 -0.09
N ARG A 253 28.64 -2.43 -0.80
CA ARG A 253 28.65 -0.97 -0.65
C ARG A 253 27.31 -0.36 -1.12
N SER A 254 26.77 -0.81 -2.25
CA SER A 254 25.48 -0.33 -2.78
C SER A 254 24.33 -0.75 -1.84
N PHE A 255 24.38 -1.96 -1.30
CA PHE A 255 23.45 -2.45 -0.31
C PHE A 255 23.47 -1.60 0.97
N ASN A 256 24.64 -1.43 1.59
CA ASN A 256 24.78 -0.68 2.84
C ASN A 256 24.25 0.76 2.69
N ARG A 257 24.55 1.42 1.55
CA ARG A 257 24.06 2.77 1.26
C ARG A 257 22.54 2.79 1.12
N ALA A 258 21.96 1.86 0.36
CA ALA A 258 20.52 1.77 0.18
C ALA A 258 19.82 1.45 1.51
N ASN A 259 20.33 0.49 2.26
CA ASN A 259 19.81 0.09 3.56
C ASN A 259 19.81 1.27 4.53
N LYS A 260 20.97 1.94 4.73
CA LYS A 260 21.08 3.07 5.65
C LYS A 260 20.13 4.21 5.26
N ARG A 261 20.00 4.50 3.96
CA ARG A 261 19.07 5.55 3.48
C ARG A 261 17.62 5.21 3.77
N LEU A 262 17.23 3.94 3.64
CA LEU A 262 15.83 3.50 3.77
C LEU A 262 15.44 3.14 5.20
N THR A 263 16.37 2.62 6.01
CA THR A 263 16.08 2.15 7.39
C THR A 263 16.66 3.05 8.48
N GLY A 264 17.53 3.99 8.12
CA GLY A 264 18.28 4.80 9.07
C GLY A 264 19.48 4.07 9.71
N GLN A 265 19.57 2.74 9.57
CA GLN A 265 20.56 1.89 10.26
C GLN A 265 21.42 1.09 9.28
N SER A 266 22.54 0.57 9.76
CA SER A 266 23.33 -0.40 9.00
C SER A 266 22.73 -1.81 9.12
N PRO A 267 22.93 -2.69 8.13
CA PRO A 267 22.48 -4.09 8.21
C PRO A 267 23.03 -4.84 9.42
N SER A 268 24.28 -4.54 9.83
CA SER A 268 24.91 -5.14 11.00
C SER A 268 24.25 -4.69 12.31
N ALA A 269 23.85 -3.42 12.41
CA ALA A 269 23.10 -2.92 13.57
C ALA A 269 21.75 -3.64 13.71
N THR A 270 21.02 -3.78 12.61
CA THR A 270 19.76 -4.55 12.60
C THR A 270 19.97 -5.99 13.09
N ARG A 271 21.02 -6.67 12.62
CA ARG A 271 21.36 -8.05 13.06
C ARG A 271 21.65 -8.12 14.57
N SER A 272 22.41 -7.16 15.09
CA SER A 272 22.76 -7.12 16.52
C SER A 272 21.50 -6.91 17.39
N GLU A 273 20.56 -6.06 17.00
CA GLU A 273 19.29 -5.85 17.71
C GLU A 273 18.43 -7.13 17.75
N VAL A 274 18.39 -7.88 16.64
CA VAL A 274 17.65 -9.16 16.59
C VAL A 274 18.27 -10.17 17.52
N SER A 275 19.61 -10.31 17.52
CA SER A 275 20.31 -11.25 18.38
C SER A 275 20.11 -10.94 19.87
N GLN A 276 20.05 -9.67 20.26
CA GLN A 276 19.79 -9.25 21.65
C GLN A 276 18.34 -9.53 22.10
N LYS A 277 17.37 -9.49 21.17
CA LYS A 277 15.95 -9.79 21.47
C LYS A 277 15.66 -11.27 21.60
N GLN A 278 16.48 -12.14 21.00
CA GLN A 278 16.33 -13.60 21.09
C GLN A 278 17.00 -14.18 22.37
N GLN A 279 17.82 -13.38 23.07
CA GLN A 279 18.51 -13.78 24.32
C GLN A 279 17.74 -13.31 25.58
N LYS A 280 16.67 -12.58 25.44
CA LYS A 280 15.76 -12.17 26.52
C LYS A 280 14.46 -12.96 26.47
#